data_7f9565df4babbbfe8d1d43dc4a9e9cf0
#
_entry.id   7f9565df4babbbfe8d1d43dc4a9e9cf0
#
_cell.length_a   1.000
_cell.length_b   1.000
_cell.length_c   1.000
_cell.angle_alpha   90.00
_cell.angle_beta   90.00
_cell.angle_gamma   90.00
#
_symmetry.space_group_name_H-M   'P 1'
#
loop_
_entity.id
_entity.type
_entity.pdbx_description
1 polymer ?
#
loop_
_entity_poly.entity_id
_entity_poly.type
_entity_poly.pdbx_seq_one_letter_code
_entity_poly.pdbx_strand_id
1 'polypeptide(L)'
;MGWIPKGWEVKNSGDLFDVRDGTHDSPKKSDEGKYLITSRHITSGVIDYPNAYLISQDDFDEVNKRSLVESYDILITMIGTVGASMLVLQDEIDFAIKNVGLFKTSNNKSYAVFFYLYLNSNYMTQFLDSRLAGTTQKYLTLKVLRALPVVTPNNKILSHFVNEMSPIFKKVHSNHEQIETLSKLRDTLLPKLMSGELRIPDDIL
;
A
#
# COMPACT_ATOMS: atom_id res chain seq x y z
N MET A 1 7.64 1.24 -24.51
CA MET A 1 7.53 -0.18 -24.14
C MET A 1 8.46 -0.94 -25.09
N GLY A 2 9.36 -1.78 -24.58
CA GLY A 2 10.24 -2.61 -25.40
C GLY A 2 9.51 -3.84 -25.95
N TRP A 3 10.28 -4.84 -26.40
CA TRP A 3 9.74 -6.11 -26.84
C TRP A 3 9.06 -6.83 -25.67
N ILE A 4 7.83 -7.33 -25.92
CA ILE A 4 7.11 -8.22 -25.00
C ILE A 4 7.15 -9.66 -25.56
N PRO A 5 7.17 -10.69 -24.71
CA PRO A 5 7.20 -12.07 -25.14
C PRO A 5 5.99 -12.42 -26.01
N LYS A 6 6.18 -13.37 -26.94
CA LYS A 6 5.07 -13.87 -27.77
C LYS A 6 3.96 -14.45 -26.92
N GLY A 7 2.73 -14.04 -27.18
CA GLY A 7 1.55 -14.50 -26.45
C GLY A 7 1.25 -13.70 -25.15
N TRP A 8 2.02 -12.63 -24.89
CA TRP A 8 1.66 -11.65 -23.86
C TRP A 8 0.88 -10.50 -24.51
N GLU A 9 0.02 -9.87 -23.73
CA GLU A 9 -0.81 -8.74 -24.17
C GLU A 9 -0.50 -7.50 -23.31
N VAL A 10 -0.90 -6.35 -23.81
CA VAL A 10 -0.90 -5.10 -23.05
C VAL A 10 -2.34 -4.63 -22.91
N LYS A 11 -2.78 -4.43 -21.67
CA LYS A 11 -4.13 -3.93 -21.34
C LYS A 11 -4.01 -2.69 -20.45
N ASN A 12 -5.02 -1.85 -20.46
CA ASN A 12 -5.05 -0.78 -19.47
C ASN A 12 -5.38 -1.37 -18.09
N SER A 13 -4.82 -0.78 -17.04
CA SER A 13 -5.10 -1.22 -15.68
C SER A 13 -6.60 -1.15 -15.33
N GLY A 14 -7.33 -0.19 -15.88
CA GLY A 14 -8.78 -0.07 -15.69
C GLY A 14 -9.60 -1.17 -16.38
N ASP A 15 -9.01 -1.89 -17.35
CA ASP A 15 -9.64 -3.06 -17.97
C ASP A 15 -9.40 -4.35 -17.17
N LEU A 16 -8.39 -4.32 -16.27
CA LEU A 16 -7.98 -5.46 -15.46
C LEU A 16 -8.49 -5.38 -14.01
N PHE A 17 -8.57 -4.17 -13.48
CA PHE A 17 -8.91 -3.91 -12.08
C PHE A 17 -9.94 -2.79 -11.98
N ASP A 18 -10.75 -2.81 -10.94
CA ASP A 18 -11.48 -1.64 -10.50
C ASP A 18 -10.46 -0.66 -9.86
N VAL A 19 -10.33 0.52 -10.45
CA VAL A 19 -9.36 1.55 -10.03
C VAL A 19 -10.12 2.72 -9.43
N ARG A 20 -9.88 2.95 -8.15
CA ARG A 20 -10.53 3.98 -7.34
C ARG A 20 -9.49 4.94 -6.76
N ASP A 21 -9.97 5.96 -6.08
CA ASP A 21 -9.17 6.83 -5.22
C ASP A 21 -9.88 7.03 -3.88
N GLY A 22 -9.10 7.34 -2.86
CA GLY A 22 -9.60 7.67 -1.54
C GLY A 22 -10.41 8.98 -1.54
N THR A 23 -11.02 9.29 -0.40
CA THR A 23 -11.78 10.54 -0.25
C THR A 23 -10.91 11.77 -0.52
N HIS A 24 -11.52 12.84 -1.00
CA HIS A 24 -10.93 14.18 -1.08
C HIS A 24 -11.32 15.03 0.13
N ASP A 25 -12.37 14.64 0.84
CA ASP A 25 -12.80 15.30 2.05
C ASP A 25 -11.78 15.16 3.18
N SER A 26 -11.92 15.98 4.20
CA SER A 26 -11.05 15.97 5.38
C SER A 26 -11.89 15.64 6.62
N PRO A 27 -12.14 14.34 6.89
CA PRO A 27 -12.78 13.93 8.13
C PRO A 27 -12.06 14.53 9.34
N LYS A 28 -12.82 14.85 10.37
CA LYS A 28 -12.26 15.45 11.58
C LYS A 28 -11.41 14.42 12.34
N LYS A 29 -10.36 14.90 13.00
CA LYS A 29 -9.62 14.07 13.93
C LYS A 29 -10.52 13.62 15.07
N SER A 30 -10.36 12.36 15.44
CA SER A 30 -11.00 11.73 16.59
C SER A 30 -9.92 11.20 17.54
N ASP A 31 -10.25 11.09 18.82
CA ASP A 31 -9.37 10.44 19.81
C ASP A 31 -9.47 8.92 19.73
N GLU A 32 -10.56 8.40 19.18
CA GLU A 32 -10.82 6.97 18.97
C GLU A 32 -11.35 6.72 17.57
N GLY A 33 -11.17 5.50 17.07
CA GLY A 33 -11.70 5.07 15.76
C GLY A 33 -10.66 4.38 14.89
N LYS A 34 -10.65 4.70 13.59
CA LYS A 34 -9.80 4.07 12.57
C LYS A 34 -8.87 5.10 11.93
N TYR A 35 -7.74 4.64 11.40
CA TYR A 35 -6.77 5.54 10.78
C TYR A 35 -7.23 6.12 9.44
N LEU A 36 -6.83 7.36 9.15
CA LEU A 36 -6.94 7.96 7.82
C LEU A 36 -5.54 8.07 7.20
N ILE A 37 -5.30 7.25 6.20
CA ILE A 37 -4.01 7.14 5.52
C ILE A 37 -4.01 8.05 4.29
N THR A 38 -2.97 8.85 4.17
CA THR A 38 -2.72 9.74 3.03
C THR A 38 -1.39 9.37 2.36
N SER A 39 -1.09 9.99 1.22
CA SER A 39 0.19 9.77 0.53
C SER A 39 1.43 9.97 1.42
N ARG A 40 1.35 10.77 2.48
CA ARG A 40 2.47 10.98 3.41
C ARG A 40 2.79 9.76 4.27
N HIS A 41 1.80 8.93 4.50
CA HIS A 41 1.90 7.76 5.37
C HIS A 41 2.28 6.48 4.62
N ILE A 42 2.41 6.56 3.27
CA ILE A 42 2.82 5.41 2.45
C ILE A 42 4.25 5.66 2.00
N THR A 43 5.19 4.97 2.63
CA THR A 43 6.62 5.08 2.33
C THR A 43 7.24 3.69 2.32
N SER A 44 8.06 3.41 1.30
CA SER A 44 8.84 2.16 1.24
C SER A 44 8.02 0.87 1.43
N GLY A 45 6.73 0.88 1.00
CA GLY A 45 5.86 -0.30 1.05
C GLY A 45 5.24 -0.60 2.41
N VAL A 46 5.30 0.34 3.36
CA VAL A 46 4.68 0.24 4.68
C VAL A 46 3.85 1.48 4.99
N ILE A 47 2.94 1.35 5.96
CA ILE A 47 2.14 2.46 6.48
C ILE A 47 2.79 3.02 7.73
N ASP A 48 2.98 4.33 7.76
CA ASP A 48 3.43 5.09 8.92
C ASP A 48 2.22 5.44 9.81
N TYR A 49 1.76 4.47 10.59
CA TYR A 49 0.66 4.65 11.54
C TYR A 49 0.93 5.70 12.63
N PRO A 50 2.14 5.81 13.22
CA PRO A 50 2.41 6.80 14.25
C PRO A 50 2.16 8.25 13.83
N ASN A 51 2.30 8.57 12.54
CA ASN A 51 2.06 9.90 12.00
C ASN A 51 0.66 10.07 11.40
N ALA A 52 -0.15 9.01 11.32
CA ALA A 52 -1.53 9.06 10.88
C ALA A 52 -2.45 9.50 12.03
N TYR A 53 -3.61 10.07 11.70
CA TYR A 53 -4.61 10.42 12.69
C TYR A 53 -5.84 9.52 12.58
N LEU A 54 -6.56 9.41 13.69
CA LEU A 54 -7.81 8.66 13.74
C LEU A 54 -8.99 9.52 13.27
N ILE A 55 -9.97 8.86 12.68
CA ILE A 55 -11.27 9.39 12.33
C ILE A 55 -12.35 8.57 13.02
N SER A 56 -13.55 9.13 13.19
CA SER A 56 -14.68 8.39 13.79
C SER A 56 -15.04 7.14 12.99
N GLN A 57 -15.73 6.20 13.62
CA GLN A 57 -16.22 5.01 12.91
C GLN A 57 -17.19 5.40 11.78
N ASP A 58 -18.06 6.40 12.01
CA ASP A 58 -19.01 6.87 11.00
C ASP A 58 -18.29 7.45 9.77
N ASP A 59 -17.24 8.27 9.98
CA ASP A 59 -16.42 8.79 8.89
C ASP A 59 -15.67 7.67 8.15
N PHE A 60 -15.17 6.69 8.89
CA PHE A 60 -14.50 5.52 8.32
C PHE A 60 -15.45 4.73 7.41
N ASP A 61 -16.67 4.47 7.88
CA ASP A 61 -17.69 3.74 7.12
C ASP A 61 -18.11 4.54 5.88
N GLU A 62 -18.26 5.86 5.99
CA GLU A 62 -18.62 6.72 4.87
C GLU A 62 -17.54 6.73 3.79
N VAL A 63 -16.27 6.90 4.17
CA VAL A 63 -15.13 6.88 3.22
C VAL A 63 -15.04 5.52 2.53
N ASN A 64 -15.25 4.44 3.26
CA ASN A 64 -15.13 3.08 2.74
C ASN A 64 -16.29 2.65 1.82
N LYS A 65 -17.41 3.35 1.79
CA LYS A 65 -18.43 3.13 0.75
C LYS A 65 -17.86 3.26 -0.66
N ARG A 66 -16.87 4.13 -0.83
CA ARG A 66 -16.23 4.39 -2.13
C ARG A 66 -14.92 3.63 -2.31
N SER A 67 -14.11 3.58 -1.28
CA SER A 67 -12.70 3.18 -1.39
C SER A 67 -12.27 2.18 -0.32
N LEU A 68 -13.14 1.21 -0.03
CA LEU A 68 -12.81 0.11 0.87
C LEU A 68 -11.55 -0.60 0.39
N VAL A 69 -10.55 -0.64 1.25
CA VAL A 69 -9.29 -1.37 1.04
C VAL A 69 -9.44 -2.77 1.58
N GLU A 70 -8.89 -3.74 0.86
CA GLU A 70 -8.89 -5.16 1.25
C GLU A 70 -7.48 -5.74 1.11
N SER A 71 -7.26 -6.86 1.78
CA SER A 71 -6.00 -7.61 1.65
C SER A 71 -5.72 -7.97 0.19
N TYR A 72 -4.50 -7.79 -0.27
CA TYR A 72 -4.04 -7.88 -1.65
C TYR A 72 -4.49 -6.74 -2.59
N ASP A 73 -5.08 -5.67 -2.09
CA ASP A 73 -5.19 -4.43 -2.86
C ASP A 73 -3.83 -3.72 -2.97
N ILE A 74 -3.69 -2.87 -3.98
CA ILE A 74 -2.49 -2.06 -4.15
C ILE A 74 -2.87 -0.59 -3.99
N LEU A 75 -2.17 0.08 -3.08
CA LEU A 75 -2.22 1.53 -2.89
C LEU A 75 -1.11 2.20 -3.68
N ILE A 76 -1.39 3.39 -4.21
CA ILE A 76 -0.39 4.22 -4.91
C ILE A 76 -0.57 5.69 -4.53
N THR A 77 0.52 6.35 -4.19
CA THR A 77 0.49 7.77 -3.83
C THR A 77 0.24 8.63 -5.06
N MET A 78 -0.76 9.50 -4.97
CA MET A 78 -1.16 10.38 -6.09
C MET A 78 -0.63 11.80 -5.96
N ILE A 79 -0.25 12.25 -4.76
CA ILE A 79 0.20 13.61 -4.44
C ILE A 79 1.39 13.53 -3.50
N GLY A 80 2.31 14.46 -3.59
CA GLY A 80 3.53 14.49 -2.76
C GLY A 80 4.60 13.57 -3.33
N THR A 81 4.96 12.51 -2.63
CA THR A 81 5.85 11.45 -3.15
C THR A 81 5.06 10.59 -4.13
N VAL A 82 4.87 11.09 -5.34
CA VAL A 82 4.00 10.47 -6.35
C VAL A 82 4.57 9.14 -6.84
N GLY A 83 3.72 8.13 -6.99
CA GLY A 83 4.07 6.83 -7.57
C GLY A 83 4.61 5.81 -6.57
N ALA A 84 4.84 6.19 -5.31
CA ALA A 84 5.13 5.20 -4.29
C ALA A 84 3.94 4.25 -4.11
N SER A 85 4.18 2.96 -4.16
CA SER A 85 3.12 1.95 -4.06
C SER A 85 3.34 0.98 -2.93
N MET A 86 2.25 0.38 -2.48
CA MET A 86 2.22 -0.60 -1.40
C MET A 86 1.24 -1.72 -1.75
N LEU A 87 1.66 -2.96 -1.57
CA LEU A 87 0.77 -4.12 -1.58
C LEU A 87 0.26 -4.34 -0.16
N VAL A 88 -1.06 -4.28 0.02
CA VAL A 88 -1.70 -4.49 1.32
C VAL A 88 -1.73 -5.98 1.62
N LEU A 89 -1.02 -6.41 2.65
CA LEU A 89 -0.92 -7.81 3.05
C LEU A 89 -1.57 -8.10 4.41
N GLN A 90 -2.00 -7.07 5.14
CA GLN A 90 -2.74 -7.22 6.39
C GLN A 90 -4.07 -7.93 6.14
N ASP A 91 -4.45 -8.83 7.04
CA ASP A 91 -5.74 -9.52 6.99
C ASP A 91 -6.86 -8.62 7.51
N GLU A 92 -6.60 -7.81 8.53
CA GLU A 92 -7.53 -6.83 9.08
C GLU A 92 -7.12 -5.42 8.65
N ILE A 93 -8.06 -4.70 8.03
CA ILE A 93 -7.85 -3.33 7.56
C ILE A 93 -8.53 -2.37 8.53
N ASP A 94 -7.75 -1.60 9.24
CA ASP A 94 -8.18 -0.63 10.24
C ASP A 94 -7.97 0.83 9.78
N PHE A 95 -7.90 1.05 8.49
CA PHE A 95 -7.69 2.38 7.91
C PHE A 95 -8.54 2.64 6.68
N ALA A 96 -8.88 3.90 6.48
CA ALA A 96 -9.43 4.46 5.25
C ALA A 96 -8.36 5.28 4.52
N ILE A 97 -8.57 5.59 3.25
CA ILE A 97 -7.58 6.30 2.43
C ILE A 97 -8.10 7.66 1.93
N LYS A 98 -7.18 8.63 1.85
CA LYS A 98 -7.43 9.97 1.33
C LYS A 98 -6.36 10.39 0.34
N ASN A 99 -6.77 10.81 -0.87
CA ASN A 99 -5.87 11.21 -1.96
C ASN A 99 -4.81 10.13 -2.30
N VAL A 100 -5.18 8.88 -2.19
CA VAL A 100 -4.39 7.69 -2.51
C VAL A 100 -5.15 6.90 -3.55
N GLY A 101 -4.48 6.48 -4.61
CA GLY A 101 -5.04 5.59 -5.61
C GLY A 101 -5.12 4.17 -5.09
N LEU A 102 -6.16 3.46 -5.51
CA LEU A 102 -6.48 2.10 -5.10
C LEU A 102 -6.74 1.23 -6.33
N PHE A 103 -5.95 0.20 -6.50
CA PHE A 103 -6.23 -0.89 -7.43
C PHE A 103 -6.83 -2.06 -6.66
N LYS A 104 -8.08 -2.43 -6.98
CA LYS A 104 -8.79 -3.55 -6.38
C LYS A 104 -8.26 -4.88 -6.92
N THR A 105 -7.04 -5.20 -6.53
CA THR A 105 -6.39 -6.46 -6.92
C THR A 105 -6.74 -7.62 -6.00
N SER A 106 -7.44 -7.37 -4.89
CA SER A 106 -8.00 -8.39 -3.99
C SER A 106 -8.91 -9.40 -4.71
N ASN A 107 -9.60 -8.97 -5.76
CA ASN A 107 -10.43 -9.83 -6.61
C ASN A 107 -9.61 -10.82 -7.46
N ASN A 108 -8.31 -10.58 -7.63
CA ASN A 108 -7.38 -11.45 -8.36
C ASN A 108 -6.02 -11.46 -7.68
N LYS A 109 -5.95 -12.08 -6.51
CA LYS A 109 -4.75 -12.14 -5.66
C LYS A 109 -3.52 -12.68 -6.39
N SER A 110 -3.71 -13.58 -7.35
CA SER A 110 -2.62 -14.11 -8.17
C SER A 110 -1.97 -13.03 -9.03
N TYR A 111 -2.73 -12.01 -9.43
CA TYR A 111 -2.19 -10.91 -10.23
C TYR A 111 -1.62 -9.78 -9.37
N ALA A 112 -2.04 -9.66 -8.10
CA ALA A 112 -1.66 -8.57 -7.22
C ALA A 112 -0.13 -8.45 -7.05
N VAL A 113 0.55 -9.55 -6.74
CA VAL A 113 2.01 -9.56 -6.55
C VAL A 113 2.75 -9.22 -7.84
N PHE A 114 2.30 -9.78 -8.98
CA PHE A 114 2.88 -9.46 -10.29
C PHE A 114 2.71 -7.99 -10.62
N PHE A 115 1.50 -7.45 -10.48
CA PHE A 115 1.20 -6.07 -10.80
C PHE A 115 1.92 -5.09 -9.85
N TYR A 116 2.03 -5.42 -8.57
CA TYR A 116 2.81 -4.63 -7.62
C TYR A 116 4.28 -4.50 -8.05
N LEU A 117 4.93 -5.61 -8.41
CA LEU A 117 6.31 -5.58 -8.88
C LEU A 117 6.45 -4.86 -10.22
N TYR A 118 5.46 -5.02 -11.11
CA TYR A 118 5.42 -4.29 -12.38
C TYR A 118 5.28 -2.78 -12.17
N LEU A 119 4.44 -2.33 -11.24
CA LEU A 119 4.30 -0.91 -10.87
C LEU A 119 5.61 -0.31 -10.35
N ASN A 120 6.42 -1.09 -9.66
CA ASN A 120 7.72 -0.66 -9.13
C ASN A 120 8.89 -0.85 -10.11
N SER A 121 8.61 -1.25 -11.36
CA SER A 121 9.65 -1.35 -12.40
C SER A 121 10.10 0.03 -12.88
N ASN A 122 11.37 0.11 -13.34
CA ASN A 122 11.92 1.34 -13.94
C ASN A 122 11.06 1.86 -15.10
N TYR A 123 10.49 0.95 -15.90
CA TYR A 123 9.59 1.33 -16.99
C TYR A 123 8.36 2.08 -16.48
N MET A 124 7.70 1.56 -15.44
CA MET A 124 6.48 2.16 -14.92
C MET A 124 6.79 3.46 -14.17
N THR A 125 7.91 3.53 -13.45
CA THR A 125 8.37 4.79 -12.84
C THR A 125 8.51 5.89 -13.88
N GLN A 126 9.23 5.63 -14.97
CA GLN A 126 9.40 6.60 -16.07
C GLN A 126 8.06 6.94 -16.76
N PHE A 127 7.17 5.96 -16.92
CA PHE A 127 5.84 6.18 -17.47
C PHE A 127 5.02 7.14 -16.58
N LEU A 128 4.97 6.89 -15.28
CA LEU A 128 4.26 7.73 -14.31
C LEU A 128 4.83 9.16 -14.29
N ASP A 129 6.16 9.30 -14.24
CA ASP A 129 6.83 10.61 -14.24
C ASP A 129 6.46 11.44 -15.49
N SER A 130 6.35 10.79 -16.64
CA SER A 130 5.97 11.46 -17.89
C SER A 130 4.50 11.88 -17.95
N ARG A 131 3.66 11.43 -17.01
CA ARG A 131 2.20 11.66 -16.98
C ARG A 131 1.76 12.51 -15.79
N LEU A 132 2.70 13.04 -15.02
CA LEU A 132 2.40 13.93 -13.91
C LEU A 132 1.73 15.21 -14.40
N ALA A 133 0.62 15.57 -13.75
CA ALA A 133 -0.07 16.84 -13.93
C ALA A 133 0.38 17.86 -12.86
N GLY A 134 0.07 19.15 -13.10
CA GLY A 134 0.39 20.23 -12.18
C GLY A 134 1.77 20.85 -12.42
N THR A 135 1.87 22.15 -12.19
CA THR A 135 3.11 22.93 -12.36
C THR A 135 3.87 23.08 -11.04
N THR A 136 3.19 23.50 -9.99
CA THR A 136 3.78 23.73 -8.66
C THR A 136 3.79 22.47 -7.81
N GLN A 137 2.70 21.73 -7.81
CA GLN A 137 2.59 20.45 -7.12
C GLN A 137 2.20 19.38 -8.14
N LYS A 138 3.10 18.46 -8.39
CA LYS A 138 2.86 17.34 -9.30
C LYS A 138 1.92 16.32 -8.66
N TYR A 139 1.02 15.77 -9.47
CA TYR A 139 0.07 14.73 -9.04
C TYR A 139 -0.30 13.79 -10.18
N LEU A 140 -0.78 12.60 -9.82
CA LEU A 140 -1.40 11.65 -10.73
C LEU A 140 -2.93 11.82 -10.68
N THR A 141 -3.56 11.62 -11.82
CA THR A 141 -5.03 11.59 -11.90
C THR A 141 -5.52 10.15 -11.94
N LEU A 142 -6.76 9.93 -11.51
CA LEU A 142 -7.41 8.64 -11.63
C LEU A 142 -7.49 8.16 -13.11
N LYS A 143 -7.64 9.09 -14.05
CA LYS A 143 -7.58 8.81 -15.49
C LYS A 143 -6.25 8.19 -15.90
N VAL A 144 -5.13 8.71 -15.41
CA VAL A 144 -3.79 8.15 -15.67
C VAL A 144 -3.67 6.77 -15.03
N LEU A 145 -4.11 6.60 -13.79
CA LEU A 145 -4.06 5.29 -13.10
C LEU A 145 -4.87 4.22 -13.84
N ARG A 146 -6.02 4.57 -14.42
CA ARG A 146 -6.84 3.65 -15.24
C ARG A 146 -6.24 3.32 -16.60
N ALA A 147 -5.40 4.19 -17.13
CA ALA A 147 -4.76 4.05 -18.43
C ALA A 147 -3.32 3.52 -18.35
N LEU A 148 -2.89 2.97 -17.20
CA LEU A 148 -1.56 2.36 -17.10
C LEU A 148 -1.46 1.15 -18.04
N PRO A 149 -0.44 1.10 -18.91
CA PRO A 149 -0.24 -0.05 -19.79
C PRO A 149 0.35 -1.22 -19.00
N VAL A 150 -0.44 -2.22 -18.75
CA VAL A 150 -0.07 -3.41 -17.97
C VAL A 150 0.20 -4.57 -18.91
N VAL A 151 1.40 -5.12 -18.80
CA VAL A 151 1.77 -6.34 -19.53
C VAL A 151 1.12 -7.54 -18.84
N THR A 152 0.39 -8.34 -19.61
CA THR A 152 -0.34 -9.49 -19.09
C THR A 152 0.29 -10.79 -19.62
N PRO A 153 0.99 -11.55 -18.77
CA PRO A 153 1.51 -12.86 -19.13
C PRO A 153 0.39 -13.88 -19.29
N ASN A 154 0.68 -14.98 -19.95
CA ASN A 154 -0.25 -16.10 -19.95
C ASN A 154 -0.38 -16.74 -18.55
N ASN A 155 -1.51 -17.41 -18.32
CA ASN A 155 -1.83 -17.97 -16.98
C ASN A 155 -0.77 -18.94 -16.45
N LYS A 156 -0.11 -19.72 -17.29
CA LYS A 156 0.91 -20.67 -16.86
C LYS A 156 2.14 -19.96 -16.28
N ILE A 157 2.59 -18.92 -16.96
CA ILE A 157 3.74 -18.10 -16.50
C ILE A 157 3.36 -17.33 -15.24
N LEU A 158 2.16 -16.74 -15.22
CA LEU A 158 1.67 -16.03 -14.05
C LEU A 158 1.58 -16.93 -12.82
N SER A 159 1.00 -18.14 -12.96
CA SER A 159 0.90 -19.08 -11.84
C SER A 159 2.28 -19.51 -11.33
N HIS A 160 3.22 -19.78 -12.21
CA HIS A 160 4.59 -20.12 -11.81
C HIS A 160 5.25 -18.95 -11.05
N PHE A 161 5.17 -17.75 -11.58
CA PHE A 161 5.68 -16.54 -10.94
C PHE A 161 5.07 -16.33 -9.54
N VAL A 162 3.75 -16.47 -9.41
CA VAL A 162 3.06 -16.29 -8.12
C VAL A 162 3.49 -17.33 -7.10
N ASN A 163 3.65 -18.59 -7.52
CA ASN A 163 4.12 -19.66 -6.63
C ASN A 163 5.52 -19.36 -6.06
N GLU A 164 6.41 -18.82 -6.88
CA GLU A 164 7.76 -18.44 -6.45
C GLU A 164 7.76 -17.19 -5.55
N MET A 165 6.94 -16.20 -5.90
CA MET A 165 6.99 -14.89 -5.24
C MET A 165 6.13 -14.82 -3.97
N SER A 166 5.01 -15.53 -3.89
CA SER A 166 4.10 -15.44 -2.74
C SER A 166 4.74 -15.79 -1.40
N PRO A 167 5.59 -16.82 -1.28
CA PRO A 167 6.30 -17.09 -0.02
C PRO A 167 7.21 -15.95 0.41
N ILE A 168 7.87 -15.28 -0.55
CA ILE A 168 8.75 -14.14 -0.28
C ILE A 168 7.93 -12.98 0.29
N PHE A 169 6.80 -12.63 -0.34
CA PHE A 169 5.93 -11.55 0.14
C PHE A 169 5.32 -11.85 1.51
N LYS A 170 4.91 -13.11 1.75
CA LYS A 170 4.47 -13.54 3.10
C LYS A 170 5.57 -13.36 4.14
N LYS A 171 6.82 -13.68 3.80
CA LYS A 171 7.94 -13.48 4.71
C LYS A 171 8.23 -12.01 4.96
N VAL A 172 8.18 -11.16 3.92
CA VAL A 172 8.33 -9.71 4.06
C VAL A 172 7.24 -9.16 4.99
N HIS A 173 5.99 -9.57 4.79
CA HIS A 173 4.87 -9.15 5.66
C HIS A 173 5.10 -9.57 7.12
N SER A 174 5.39 -10.85 7.36
CA SER A 174 5.70 -11.35 8.71
C SER A 174 6.86 -10.61 9.38
N ASN A 175 7.90 -10.25 8.61
CA ASN A 175 9.00 -9.45 9.14
C ASN A 175 8.54 -8.03 9.54
N HIS A 176 7.67 -7.38 8.77
CA HIS A 176 7.13 -6.07 9.12
C HIS A 176 6.29 -6.12 10.40
N GLU A 177 5.43 -7.13 10.57
CA GLU A 177 4.66 -7.33 11.81
C GLU A 177 5.56 -7.53 13.03
N GLN A 178 6.63 -8.32 12.85
CA GLN A 178 7.62 -8.52 13.92
C GLN A 178 8.36 -7.22 14.27
N ILE A 179 8.77 -6.44 13.28
CA ILE A 179 9.42 -5.14 13.50
C ILE A 179 8.48 -4.20 14.25
N GLU A 180 7.21 -4.13 13.88
CA GLU A 180 6.21 -3.30 14.57
C GLU A 180 6.04 -3.75 16.03
N THR A 181 5.89 -5.05 16.26
CA THR A 181 5.76 -5.63 17.60
C THR A 181 6.98 -5.33 18.47
N LEU A 182 8.18 -5.57 17.93
CA LEU A 182 9.43 -5.33 18.65
C LEU A 182 9.64 -3.83 18.92
N SER A 183 9.25 -2.96 18.00
CA SER A 183 9.32 -1.51 18.21
C SER A 183 8.39 -1.06 19.34
N LYS A 184 7.14 -1.51 19.35
CA LYS A 184 6.19 -1.23 20.44
C LYS A 184 6.71 -1.75 21.79
N LEU A 185 7.28 -2.94 21.81
CA LEU A 185 7.87 -3.53 23.02
C LEU A 185 9.05 -2.70 23.52
N ARG A 186 9.99 -2.35 22.64
CA ARG A 186 11.14 -1.49 22.97
C ARG A 186 10.67 -0.16 23.56
N ASP A 187 9.73 0.52 22.90
CA ASP A 187 9.27 1.85 23.30
C ASP A 187 8.48 1.83 24.62
N THR A 188 7.88 0.67 24.95
CA THR A 188 7.22 0.44 26.24
C THR A 188 8.22 0.12 27.36
N LEU A 189 9.23 -0.70 27.09
CA LEU A 189 10.16 -1.20 28.12
C LEU A 189 11.31 -0.23 28.39
N LEU A 190 11.84 0.43 27.37
CA LEU A 190 13.02 1.28 27.52
C LEU A 190 12.85 2.40 28.56
N PRO A 191 11.74 3.17 28.59
CA PRO A 191 11.53 4.18 29.64
C PRO A 191 11.48 3.57 31.05
N LYS A 192 10.86 2.39 31.20
CA LYS A 192 10.75 1.70 32.50
C LYS A 192 12.08 1.16 33.01
N LEU A 193 12.93 0.69 32.10
CA LEU A 193 14.30 0.26 32.44
C LEU A 193 15.14 1.47 32.82
N MET A 194 15.06 2.57 32.07
CA MET A 194 15.83 3.78 32.35
C MET A 194 15.41 4.48 33.65
N SER A 195 14.14 4.41 34.02
CA SER A 195 13.64 4.96 35.28
C SER A 195 13.90 4.05 36.50
N GLY A 196 14.33 2.79 36.27
CA GLY A 196 14.49 1.79 37.33
C GLY A 196 13.17 1.18 37.82
N GLU A 197 12.03 1.51 37.19
CA GLU A 197 10.72 0.89 37.46
C GLU A 197 10.76 -0.61 37.15
N LEU A 198 11.45 -0.98 36.06
CA LEU A 198 11.72 -2.36 35.70
C LEU A 198 13.22 -2.64 35.85
N ARG A 199 13.56 -3.74 36.52
CA ARG A 199 14.97 -4.20 36.64
C ARG A 199 15.13 -5.53 35.94
N ILE A 200 16.27 -5.71 35.27
CA ILE A 200 16.65 -7.00 34.71
C ILE A 200 17.15 -7.85 35.88
N PRO A 201 16.62 -9.07 36.06
CA PRO A 201 17.15 -9.98 37.07
C PRO A 201 18.63 -10.31 36.82
N ASP A 202 19.41 -10.43 37.90
CA ASP A 202 20.88 -10.65 37.82
C ASP A 202 21.23 -12.00 37.16
N ASP A 203 20.30 -12.94 37.12
CA ASP A 203 20.46 -14.27 36.50
C ASP A 203 20.32 -14.26 34.96
N ILE A 204 20.01 -13.12 34.37
CA ILE A 204 19.86 -12.92 32.89
C ILE A 204 21.08 -12.18 32.31
N LEU A 205 21.89 -11.56 33.16
CA LEU A 205 23.14 -10.86 32.82
C LEU A 205 24.34 -11.81 32.88
#